data_544f6539d1a54d0fb600515d5ca26259
#
_entry.id   544f6539d1a54d0fb600515d5ca26259
#
_cell.length_a   1.000
_cell.length_b   1.000
_cell.length_c   1.000
_cell.angle_alpha   90.00
_cell.angle_beta   90.00
_cell.angle_gamma   90.00
#
_symmetry.space_group_name_H-M   'P 1'
#
loop_
_entity.id
_entity.type
_entity.pdbx_description
1 polymer ?
#
loop_
_entity_poly.entity_id
_entity_poly.type
_entity_poly.pdbx_seq_one_letter_code
_entity_poly.pdbx_strand_id
1 'polypeptide(L)'
;MKGQWINIYSGDLPLRSWWVDSENECEYISIVLPEVFGINNWIRSFSEKLAAQNLPVLAIPLYGRTAPNLDLGYSEEDLKLGRHHKNLTTLNNIIEDVSAGINWFKEKYPKKKIASIGFCFGGHAALIASCLKGIDNSFCFYGAGVTTPRTDTNFAPIVLLEKVSGNLNFICGSADDLIPLKDRLEIKKKFKKFDPLEEKFSYIEIEGADHGFMCEERESFDKAASVIGWNLLMKELINR
;
A
#
# COMPACT_ATOMS: atom_id res chain seq x y z
N MET A 1 -14.44 -7.77 -13.64
CA MET A 1 -15.29 -6.69 -13.06
C MET A 1 -14.70 -5.37 -13.47
N LYS A 2 -15.51 -4.37 -13.74
CA LYS A 2 -15.03 -3.05 -14.17
C LYS A 2 -15.21 -2.06 -13.03
N GLY A 3 -14.17 -1.32 -12.70
CA GLY A 3 -14.21 -0.33 -11.66
C GLY A 3 -14.89 0.98 -12.08
N GLN A 4 -15.12 1.83 -11.11
CA GLN A 4 -15.69 3.16 -11.31
C GLN A 4 -15.05 4.19 -10.39
N TRP A 5 -15.01 5.44 -10.84
CA TRP A 5 -14.60 6.54 -10.00
C TRP A 5 -15.73 6.93 -9.03
N ILE A 6 -15.38 7.02 -7.75
CA ILE A 6 -16.26 7.53 -6.71
C ILE A 6 -15.53 8.60 -5.89
N ASN A 7 -16.24 9.40 -5.14
CA ASN A 7 -15.65 10.26 -4.13
C ASN A 7 -15.93 9.68 -2.73
N ILE A 8 -14.88 9.51 -1.94
CA ILE A 8 -14.97 9.37 -0.49
C ILE A 8 -14.47 10.68 0.13
N TYR A 9 -14.69 10.91 1.41
CA TYR A 9 -14.39 12.21 2.02
C TYR A 9 -13.44 12.09 3.20
N SER A 10 -12.35 12.87 3.16
CA SER A 10 -11.41 13.08 4.27
C SER A 10 -11.72 14.46 4.88
N GLY A 11 -12.59 14.49 5.91
CA GLY A 11 -13.27 15.72 6.30
C GLY A 11 -14.16 16.22 5.15
N ASP A 12 -13.97 17.48 4.76
CA ASP A 12 -14.67 18.09 3.61
C ASP A 12 -13.97 17.87 2.27
N LEU A 13 -12.78 17.25 2.27
CA LEU A 13 -12.00 17.03 1.06
C LEU A 13 -12.49 15.80 0.31
N PRO A 14 -12.95 15.92 -0.95
CA PRO A 14 -13.27 14.77 -1.78
C PRO A 14 -11.98 14.08 -2.24
N LEU A 15 -11.88 12.79 -1.96
CA LEU A 15 -10.84 11.90 -2.48
C LEU A 15 -11.41 11.10 -3.64
N ARG A 16 -11.01 11.43 -4.86
CA ARG A 16 -11.43 10.74 -6.08
C ARG A 16 -10.78 9.35 -6.13
N SER A 17 -11.53 8.36 -5.73
CA SER A 17 -11.08 6.98 -5.50
C SER A 17 -11.61 6.03 -6.57
N TRP A 18 -10.87 4.95 -6.84
CA TRP A 18 -11.27 3.90 -7.77
C TRP A 18 -11.89 2.76 -6.98
N TRP A 19 -13.18 2.51 -7.19
CA TRP A 19 -13.93 1.45 -6.55
C TRP A 19 -14.20 0.30 -7.50
N VAL A 20 -13.89 -0.92 -7.06
CA VAL A 20 -14.24 -2.16 -7.76
C VAL A 20 -14.93 -3.09 -6.76
N ASP A 21 -16.19 -3.40 -7.00
CA ASP A 21 -16.93 -4.37 -6.18
C ASP A 21 -16.56 -5.81 -6.57
N SER A 22 -16.97 -6.79 -5.78
CA SER A 22 -16.87 -8.21 -6.11
C SER A 22 -18.24 -8.84 -6.21
N GLU A 23 -18.35 -9.96 -6.95
CA GLU A 23 -19.63 -10.65 -7.14
C GLU A 23 -20.02 -11.52 -5.94
N ASN A 24 -19.02 -12.03 -5.22
CA ASN A 24 -19.24 -12.98 -4.14
C ASN A 24 -18.79 -12.40 -2.79
N GLU A 25 -19.31 -13.01 -1.73
CA GLU A 25 -18.88 -12.68 -0.37
C GLU A 25 -17.43 -13.12 -0.12
N CYS A 26 -16.71 -12.25 0.59
CA CYS A 26 -15.34 -12.48 1.05
C CYS A 26 -15.20 -12.08 2.50
N GLU A 27 -14.16 -12.53 3.17
CA GLU A 27 -13.82 -12.13 4.53
C GLU A 27 -13.21 -10.72 4.57
N TYR A 28 -12.34 -10.42 3.59
CA TYR A 28 -11.61 -9.18 3.47
C TYR A 28 -12.17 -8.27 2.38
N ILE A 29 -11.96 -6.98 2.60
CA ILE A 29 -12.03 -5.90 1.61
C ILE A 29 -10.68 -5.19 1.62
N SER A 30 -10.29 -4.49 0.55
CA SER A 30 -8.95 -3.93 0.48
C SER A 30 -8.91 -2.44 0.11
N ILE A 31 -8.05 -1.70 0.80
CA ILE A 31 -7.60 -0.36 0.43
C ILE A 31 -6.29 -0.52 -0.35
N VAL A 32 -6.26 -0.08 -1.61
CA VAL A 32 -5.05 -0.06 -2.42
C VAL A 32 -4.44 1.35 -2.41
N LEU A 33 -3.15 1.42 -2.08
CA LEU A 33 -2.36 2.63 -1.96
C LEU A 33 -1.35 2.69 -3.12
N PRO A 34 -1.48 3.69 -4.01
CA PRO A 34 -0.72 3.74 -5.25
C PRO A 34 0.76 4.09 -5.05
N GLU A 35 1.56 3.80 -6.07
CA GLU A 35 2.89 4.35 -6.25
C GLU A 35 2.87 5.89 -6.36
N VAL A 36 4.02 6.51 -6.54
CA VAL A 36 4.11 7.97 -6.76
C VAL A 36 3.36 8.45 -8.00
N PHE A 37 2.92 7.57 -8.86
CA PHE A 37 2.24 7.85 -10.13
C PHE A 37 0.72 8.07 -10.01
N GLY A 38 0.15 7.95 -8.81
CA GLY A 38 -1.29 8.10 -8.56
C GLY A 38 -2.10 6.85 -8.91
N ILE A 39 -3.43 7.01 -8.98
CA ILE A 39 -4.34 5.90 -9.36
C ILE A 39 -4.34 5.78 -10.89
N ASN A 40 -3.20 5.35 -11.43
CA ASN A 40 -2.96 5.21 -12.85
C ASN A 40 -3.54 3.90 -13.42
N ASN A 41 -3.29 3.65 -14.70
CA ASN A 41 -3.83 2.48 -15.39
C ASN A 41 -3.45 1.16 -14.72
N TRP A 42 -2.19 1.02 -14.26
CA TRP A 42 -1.74 -0.18 -13.59
C TRP A 42 -2.48 -0.42 -12.26
N ILE A 43 -2.62 0.61 -11.41
CA ILE A 43 -3.34 0.50 -10.13
C ILE A 43 -4.82 0.14 -10.35
N ARG A 44 -5.47 0.71 -11.38
CA ARG A 44 -6.85 0.36 -11.72
C ARG A 44 -6.96 -1.10 -12.18
N SER A 45 -6.09 -1.53 -13.07
CA SER A 45 -6.03 -2.92 -13.57
C SER A 45 -5.73 -3.92 -12.46
N PHE A 46 -4.79 -3.59 -11.55
CA PHE A 46 -4.47 -4.40 -10.38
C PHE A 46 -5.68 -4.53 -9.45
N SER A 47 -6.42 -3.43 -9.22
CA SER A 47 -7.63 -3.42 -8.41
C SER A 47 -8.73 -4.31 -9.02
N GLU A 48 -8.92 -4.25 -10.33
CA GLU A 48 -9.88 -5.11 -11.06
C GLU A 48 -9.47 -6.59 -10.99
N LYS A 49 -8.16 -6.89 -11.04
CA LYS A 49 -7.61 -8.23 -10.91
C LYS A 49 -7.85 -8.83 -9.51
N LEU A 50 -7.71 -8.01 -8.45
CA LEU A 50 -8.05 -8.43 -7.07
C LEU A 50 -9.55 -8.66 -6.91
N ALA A 51 -10.39 -7.76 -7.41
CA ALA A 51 -11.84 -7.89 -7.32
C ALA A 51 -12.36 -9.13 -8.07
N ALA A 52 -11.70 -9.53 -9.17
CA ALA A 52 -11.97 -10.79 -9.88
C ALA A 52 -11.67 -12.05 -9.03
N GLN A 53 -10.88 -11.92 -7.96
CA GLN A 53 -10.65 -12.94 -6.95
C GLN A 53 -11.56 -12.81 -5.71
N ASN A 54 -12.69 -12.12 -5.86
CA ASN A 54 -13.67 -11.83 -4.82
C ASN A 54 -13.15 -10.94 -3.67
N LEU A 55 -12.16 -10.09 -3.93
CA LEU A 55 -11.65 -9.12 -2.98
C LEU A 55 -12.05 -7.70 -3.43
N PRO A 56 -13.12 -7.09 -2.90
CA PRO A 56 -13.51 -5.71 -3.24
C PRO A 56 -12.39 -4.72 -2.93
N VAL A 57 -12.20 -3.75 -3.81
CA VAL A 57 -11.06 -2.83 -3.77
C VAL A 57 -11.50 -1.37 -3.81
N LEU A 58 -10.96 -0.58 -2.89
CA LEU A 58 -10.97 0.87 -2.94
C LEU A 58 -9.54 1.38 -3.09
N ALA A 59 -9.14 1.81 -4.28
CA ALA A 59 -7.88 2.53 -4.43
C ALA A 59 -8.09 4.00 -4.08
N ILE A 60 -7.32 4.51 -3.12
CA ILE A 60 -7.43 5.90 -2.65
C ILE A 60 -6.22 6.72 -3.10
N PRO A 61 -6.40 8.00 -3.49
CA PRO A 61 -5.30 8.87 -3.87
C PRO A 61 -4.49 9.29 -2.63
N LEU A 62 -3.15 9.26 -2.73
CA LEU A 62 -2.27 9.79 -1.68
C LEU A 62 -1.98 11.30 -1.84
N TYR A 63 -2.45 11.90 -2.93
CA TYR A 63 -2.24 13.30 -3.29
C TYR A 63 -3.55 14.08 -3.44
N GLY A 64 -4.60 13.68 -2.75
CA GLY A 64 -5.91 14.31 -2.85
C GLY A 64 -5.90 15.83 -2.65
N ARG A 65 -4.92 16.33 -1.86
CA ARG A 65 -4.77 17.77 -1.56
C ARG A 65 -3.96 18.54 -2.58
N THR A 66 -3.05 17.90 -3.30
CA THR A 66 -2.09 18.58 -4.19
C THR A 66 -2.25 18.22 -5.66
N ALA A 67 -2.81 17.05 -5.94
CA ALA A 67 -3.07 16.55 -7.28
C ALA A 67 -4.19 15.49 -7.27
N PRO A 68 -5.47 15.89 -7.06
CA PRO A 68 -6.58 14.97 -6.82
C PRO A 68 -6.90 14.02 -7.98
N ASN A 69 -6.44 14.35 -9.18
CA ASN A 69 -6.68 13.57 -10.39
C ASN A 69 -5.38 13.01 -10.99
N LEU A 70 -4.32 12.85 -10.18
CA LEU A 70 -3.03 12.40 -10.68
C LEU A 70 -3.14 10.98 -11.27
N ASP A 71 -2.79 10.86 -12.54
CA ASP A 71 -2.80 9.63 -13.34
C ASP A 71 -1.60 9.69 -14.30
N LEU A 72 -0.45 9.24 -13.82
CA LEU A 72 0.83 9.37 -14.53
C LEU A 72 1.25 8.04 -15.16
N GLY A 73 2.04 8.15 -16.24
CA GLY A 73 2.81 7.06 -16.77
C GLY A 73 4.09 6.79 -15.96
N TYR A 74 5.11 6.24 -16.63
CA TYR A 74 6.37 5.83 -15.98
C TYR A 74 7.60 6.52 -16.60
N SER A 75 7.41 7.66 -17.29
CA SER A 75 8.52 8.47 -17.79
C SER A 75 9.32 9.13 -16.64
N GLU A 76 10.50 9.64 -16.95
CA GLU A 76 11.31 10.39 -15.97
C GLU A 76 10.60 11.66 -15.49
N GLU A 77 9.86 12.34 -16.40
CA GLU A 77 9.05 13.50 -16.07
C GLU A 77 7.91 13.15 -15.13
N ASP A 78 7.21 12.03 -15.38
CA ASP A 78 6.16 11.50 -14.53
C ASP A 78 6.70 11.17 -13.14
N LEU A 79 7.85 10.51 -13.06
CA LEU A 79 8.52 10.18 -11.81
C LEU A 79 8.89 11.46 -11.02
N LYS A 80 9.40 12.48 -11.70
CA LYS A 80 9.75 13.78 -11.09
C LYS A 80 8.50 14.46 -10.52
N LEU A 81 7.41 14.49 -11.28
CA LEU A 81 6.14 15.07 -10.86
C LEU A 81 5.54 14.31 -9.68
N GLY A 82 5.50 12.98 -9.75
CA GLY A 82 5.01 12.14 -8.66
C GLY A 82 5.83 12.30 -7.37
N ARG A 83 7.16 12.38 -7.47
CA ARG A 83 8.04 12.68 -6.33
C ARG A 83 7.81 14.07 -5.74
N HIS A 84 7.47 15.06 -6.56
CA HIS A 84 7.11 16.40 -6.09
C HIS A 84 5.89 16.31 -5.16
N HIS A 85 4.78 15.69 -5.60
CA HIS A 85 3.57 15.54 -4.79
C HIS A 85 3.79 14.65 -3.57
N LYS A 86 4.60 13.60 -3.69
CA LYS A 86 5.03 12.78 -2.54
C LYS A 86 5.68 13.63 -1.45
N ASN A 87 6.57 14.56 -1.81
CA ASN A 87 7.29 15.40 -0.86
C ASN A 87 6.38 16.43 -0.17
N LEU A 88 5.24 16.77 -0.76
CA LEU A 88 4.21 17.64 -0.18
C LEU A 88 3.22 16.86 0.73
N THR A 89 3.21 15.53 0.66
CA THR A 89 2.29 14.70 1.42
C THR A 89 2.82 14.46 2.83
N THR A 90 2.08 14.90 3.84
CA THR A 90 2.45 14.73 5.25
C THR A 90 2.00 13.36 5.80
N LEU A 91 2.56 12.97 6.95
CA LEU A 91 2.09 11.80 7.71
C LEU A 91 0.60 11.92 8.03
N ASN A 92 0.16 13.10 8.49
CA ASN A 92 -1.25 13.34 8.81
C ASN A 92 -2.16 13.19 7.58
N ASN A 93 -1.73 13.65 6.40
CA ASN A 93 -2.50 13.45 5.17
C ASN A 93 -2.73 11.95 4.90
N ILE A 94 -1.69 11.12 5.01
CA ILE A 94 -1.80 9.68 4.83
C ILE A 94 -2.78 9.07 5.85
N ILE A 95 -2.65 9.44 7.13
CA ILE A 95 -3.51 8.95 8.21
C ILE A 95 -4.99 9.33 7.95
N GLU A 96 -5.25 10.59 7.63
CA GLU A 96 -6.61 11.10 7.38
C GLU A 96 -7.25 10.43 6.17
N ASP A 97 -6.51 10.30 5.07
CA ASP A 97 -7.03 9.74 3.82
C ASP A 97 -7.29 8.23 3.92
N VAL A 98 -6.37 7.49 4.58
CA VAL A 98 -6.61 6.07 4.86
C VAL A 98 -7.77 5.88 5.84
N SER A 99 -7.87 6.74 6.86
CA SER A 99 -9.00 6.69 7.81
C SER A 99 -10.33 6.95 7.13
N ALA A 100 -10.39 7.84 6.13
CA ALA A 100 -11.57 8.05 5.30
C ALA A 100 -11.98 6.77 4.55
N GLY A 101 -11.01 6.05 3.96
CA GLY A 101 -11.24 4.75 3.34
C GLY A 101 -11.76 3.69 4.32
N ILE A 102 -11.16 3.62 5.53
CA ILE A 102 -11.61 2.71 6.60
C ILE A 102 -13.06 3.02 7.00
N ASN A 103 -13.40 4.29 7.21
CA ASN A 103 -14.75 4.70 7.61
C ASN A 103 -15.77 4.38 6.54
N TRP A 104 -15.44 4.69 5.26
CA TRP A 104 -16.31 4.36 4.12
C TRP A 104 -16.58 2.85 4.04
N PHE A 105 -15.57 2.01 4.26
CA PHE A 105 -15.76 0.56 4.28
C PHE A 105 -16.59 0.09 5.47
N LYS A 106 -16.38 0.66 6.66
CA LYS A 106 -17.15 0.29 7.85
C LYS A 106 -18.64 0.62 7.73
N GLU A 107 -18.97 1.70 7.04
CA GLU A 107 -20.36 2.05 6.73
C GLU A 107 -20.97 1.06 5.73
N LYS A 108 -20.24 0.71 4.68
CA LYS A 108 -20.72 -0.16 3.61
C LYS A 108 -20.65 -1.65 3.97
N TYR A 109 -19.62 -2.07 4.71
CA TYR A 109 -19.31 -3.48 5.05
C TYR A 109 -18.89 -3.62 6.53
N PRO A 110 -19.79 -3.40 7.49
CA PRO A 110 -19.44 -3.28 8.91
C PRO A 110 -18.81 -4.52 9.55
N LYS A 111 -18.99 -5.69 8.92
CA LYS A 111 -18.50 -6.98 9.45
C LYS A 111 -17.24 -7.49 8.75
N LYS A 112 -16.79 -6.83 7.68
CA LYS A 112 -15.62 -7.28 6.91
C LYS A 112 -14.32 -6.81 7.55
N LYS A 113 -13.27 -7.62 7.43
CA LYS A 113 -11.90 -7.24 7.73
C LYS A 113 -11.36 -6.34 6.62
N ILE A 114 -10.46 -5.42 6.97
CA ILE A 114 -9.85 -4.49 6.02
C ILE A 114 -8.37 -4.81 5.86
N ALA A 115 -7.95 -5.05 4.63
CA ALA A 115 -6.55 -5.10 4.26
C ALA A 115 -6.09 -3.78 3.62
N SER A 116 -4.85 -3.36 3.88
CA SER A 116 -4.17 -2.33 3.12
C SER A 116 -3.08 -2.95 2.24
N ILE A 117 -3.05 -2.59 0.96
CA ILE A 117 -2.07 -3.09 -0.02
C ILE A 117 -1.43 -1.88 -0.67
N GLY A 118 -0.14 -1.69 -0.47
CA GLY A 118 0.55 -0.51 -0.99
C GLY A 118 1.81 -0.85 -1.75
N PHE A 119 2.12 -0.03 -2.76
CA PHE A 119 3.24 -0.19 -3.67
C PHE A 119 4.14 1.04 -3.64
N CYS A 120 5.45 0.90 -3.56
CA CYS A 120 6.41 2.01 -3.54
C CYS A 120 6.08 3.00 -2.40
N PHE A 121 5.72 4.24 -2.74
CA PHE A 121 5.22 5.21 -1.75
C PHE A 121 3.92 4.73 -1.09
N GLY A 122 3.05 4.03 -1.82
CA GLY A 122 1.90 3.33 -1.23
C GLY A 122 2.31 2.23 -0.26
N GLY A 123 3.42 1.54 -0.47
CA GLY A 123 4.00 0.58 0.49
C GLY A 123 4.48 1.26 1.78
N HIS A 124 5.10 2.43 1.65
CA HIS A 124 5.40 3.30 2.79
C HIS A 124 4.13 3.72 3.54
N ALA A 125 3.10 4.11 2.80
CA ALA A 125 1.79 4.48 3.37
C ALA A 125 1.07 3.27 4.00
N ALA A 126 1.22 2.05 3.46
CA ALA A 126 0.63 0.83 4.02
C ALA A 126 1.25 0.45 5.38
N LEU A 127 2.55 0.71 5.60
CA LEU A 127 3.15 0.57 6.93
C LEU A 127 2.52 1.56 7.91
N ILE A 128 2.27 2.80 7.50
CA ILE A 128 1.57 3.79 8.35
C ILE A 128 0.12 3.33 8.59
N ALA A 129 -0.57 2.86 7.55
CA ALA A 129 -1.94 2.35 7.64
C ALA A 129 -2.07 1.18 8.62
N SER A 130 -1.08 0.29 8.71
CA SER A 130 -1.07 -0.84 9.64
C SER A 130 -1.20 -0.43 11.12
N CYS A 131 -0.86 0.83 11.43
CA CYS A 131 -0.96 1.40 12.76
C CYS A 131 -2.34 1.98 13.07
N LEU A 132 -3.26 1.99 12.11
CA LEU A 132 -4.59 2.55 12.25
C LEU A 132 -5.58 1.49 12.73
N LYS A 133 -6.41 1.87 13.69
CA LYS A 133 -7.49 0.99 14.15
C LYS A 133 -8.47 0.69 13.02
N GLY A 134 -8.63 -0.59 12.71
CA GLY A 134 -9.54 -1.07 11.67
C GLY A 134 -8.84 -1.61 10.44
N ILE A 135 -7.50 -1.59 10.41
CA ILE A 135 -6.71 -2.38 9.46
C ILE A 135 -6.34 -3.69 10.14
N ASP A 136 -6.73 -4.80 9.52
CA ASP A 136 -6.51 -6.15 10.04
C ASP A 136 -5.28 -6.83 9.42
N ASN A 137 -4.92 -6.45 8.19
CA ASN A 137 -3.74 -6.95 7.50
C ASN A 137 -3.14 -5.88 6.57
N SER A 138 -1.83 -5.75 6.52
CA SER A 138 -1.13 -4.79 5.66
C SER A 138 -0.05 -5.45 4.82
N PHE A 139 0.04 -5.03 3.56
CA PHE A 139 1.04 -5.48 2.60
C PHE A 139 1.81 -4.29 2.07
N CYS A 140 3.07 -4.20 2.47
CA CYS A 140 3.99 -3.11 2.11
C CYS A 140 4.92 -3.62 1.01
N PHE A 141 4.52 -3.52 -0.26
CA PHE A 141 5.38 -3.87 -1.38
C PHE A 141 6.39 -2.76 -1.65
N TYR A 142 7.64 -3.11 -1.59
CA TYR A 142 8.80 -2.25 -1.80
C TYR A 142 8.63 -0.82 -1.25
N GLY A 143 8.16 -0.73 0.00
CA GLY A 143 7.91 0.53 0.71
C GLY A 143 9.20 1.22 1.12
N ALA A 144 9.78 2.05 0.25
CA ALA A 144 11.02 2.75 0.51
C ALA A 144 10.86 3.89 1.54
N GLY A 145 11.96 4.20 2.25
CA GLY A 145 12.03 5.33 3.18
C GLY A 145 11.31 5.13 4.51
N VAL A 146 10.88 3.90 4.85
CA VAL A 146 10.24 3.62 6.15
C VAL A 146 11.19 3.73 7.33
N THR A 147 12.50 3.60 7.10
CA THR A 147 13.58 3.74 8.08
C THR A 147 14.16 5.15 8.16
N THR A 148 13.78 6.02 7.21
CA THR A 148 14.28 7.39 7.12
C THR A 148 13.33 8.35 7.83
N PRO A 149 13.83 9.28 8.68
CA PRO A 149 13.00 10.33 9.27
C PRO A 149 12.28 11.15 8.19
N ARG A 150 10.99 11.34 8.37
CA ARG A 150 10.19 12.22 7.52
C ARG A 150 10.45 13.67 7.87
N THR A 151 10.40 14.54 6.88
CA THR A 151 10.63 15.99 7.07
C THR A 151 9.53 16.67 7.88
N ASP A 152 8.32 16.12 7.84
CA ASP A 152 7.14 16.66 8.54
C ASP A 152 6.99 16.17 10.00
N THR A 153 7.74 15.14 10.42
CA THR A 153 7.62 14.56 11.78
C THR A 153 8.94 14.39 12.52
N ASN A 154 10.07 14.52 11.84
CA ASN A 154 11.42 14.24 12.38
C ASN A 154 11.65 12.81 12.89
N PHE A 155 10.75 11.87 12.62
CA PHE A 155 10.93 10.44 12.93
C PHE A 155 10.63 9.56 11.71
N ALA A 156 11.21 8.37 11.71
CA ALA A 156 11.00 7.37 10.67
C ALA A 156 9.71 6.58 10.92
N PRO A 157 8.88 6.29 9.90
CA PRO A 157 7.64 5.52 10.06
C PRO A 157 7.79 4.18 10.78
N ILE A 158 8.95 3.53 10.66
CA ILE A 158 9.25 2.25 11.31
C ILE A 158 9.13 2.29 12.85
N VAL A 159 9.18 3.47 13.48
CA VAL A 159 8.98 3.57 14.94
C VAL A 159 7.52 3.39 15.35
N LEU A 160 6.59 3.49 14.40
CA LEU A 160 5.15 3.31 14.66
C LEU A 160 4.75 1.84 14.80
N LEU A 161 5.64 0.88 14.55
CA LEU A 161 5.36 -0.56 14.63
C LEU A 161 4.77 -1.01 15.97
N GLU A 162 5.06 -0.31 17.06
CA GLU A 162 4.46 -0.58 18.38
C GLU A 162 2.93 -0.42 18.42
N LYS A 163 2.36 0.33 17.44
CA LYS A 163 0.93 0.60 17.31
C LYS A 163 0.20 -0.39 16.39
N VAL A 164 0.93 -1.27 15.73
CA VAL A 164 0.34 -2.25 14.80
C VAL A 164 -0.45 -3.28 15.58
N SER A 165 -1.73 -3.40 15.28
CA SER A 165 -2.62 -4.36 15.93
C SER A 165 -2.92 -5.60 15.10
N GLY A 166 -2.92 -5.47 13.79
CA GLY A 166 -3.14 -6.55 12.83
C GLY A 166 -1.85 -7.18 12.33
N ASN A 167 -1.92 -7.86 11.20
CA ASN A 167 -0.77 -8.43 10.53
C ASN A 167 -0.07 -7.40 9.62
N LEU A 168 1.24 -7.49 9.51
CA LEU A 168 2.06 -6.63 8.65
C LEU A 168 3.04 -7.47 7.84
N ASN A 169 2.92 -7.41 6.52
CA ASN A 169 3.82 -8.07 5.58
C ASN A 169 4.65 -6.99 4.87
N PHE A 170 5.97 -7.03 5.03
CA PHE A 170 6.89 -6.16 4.31
C PHE A 170 7.61 -6.98 3.24
N ILE A 171 7.38 -6.66 1.98
CA ILE A 171 7.87 -7.40 0.83
C ILE A 171 8.78 -6.49 0.00
N CYS A 172 10.04 -6.86 -0.17
CA CYS A 172 11.00 -6.09 -0.97
C CYS A 172 11.91 -7.01 -1.80
N GLY A 173 12.56 -6.43 -2.78
CA GLY A 173 13.58 -7.10 -3.56
C GLY A 173 14.98 -6.95 -2.95
N SER A 174 15.87 -7.94 -3.15
CA SER A 174 17.25 -7.83 -2.70
C SER A 174 18.10 -6.89 -3.56
N ALA A 175 17.68 -6.61 -4.80
CA ALA A 175 18.31 -5.67 -5.72
C ALA A 175 17.71 -4.25 -5.70
N ASP A 176 16.76 -3.98 -4.80
CA ASP A 176 16.10 -2.66 -4.69
C ASP A 176 17.05 -1.63 -4.05
N ASP A 177 17.61 -0.74 -4.87
CA ASP A 177 18.51 0.34 -4.41
C ASP A 177 17.80 1.41 -3.56
N LEU A 178 16.45 1.51 -3.63
CA LEU A 178 15.67 2.41 -2.79
C LEU A 178 15.45 1.85 -1.37
N ILE A 179 15.72 0.55 -1.18
CA ILE A 179 15.72 -0.12 0.14
C ILE A 179 17.06 -0.85 0.30
N PRO A 180 18.15 -0.12 0.48
CA PRO A 180 19.49 -0.69 0.56
C PRO A 180 19.62 -1.66 1.73
N LEU A 181 20.64 -2.52 1.71
CA LEU A 181 20.86 -3.57 2.72
C LEU A 181 20.78 -3.04 4.16
N LYS A 182 21.30 -1.84 4.41
CA LYS A 182 21.22 -1.19 5.73
C LYS A 182 19.77 -1.03 6.21
N ASP A 183 18.89 -0.58 5.32
CA ASP A 183 17.46 -0.34 5.64
C ASP A 183 16.72 -1.67 5.80
N ARG A 184 17.02 -2.66 4.95
CA ARG A 184 16.49 -4.02 5.07
C ARG A 184 16.83 -4.66 6.40
N LEU A 185 18.09 -4.54 6.86
CA LEU A 185 18.52 -5.03 8.15
C LEU A 185 17.86 -4.31 9.33
N GLU A 186 17.66 -2.98 9.22
CA GLU A 186 16.96 -2.21 10.26
C GLU A 186 15.48 -2.62 10.35
N ILE A 187 14.80 -2.84 9.22
CA ILE A 187 13.42 -3.34 9.20
C ILE A 187 13.33 -4.70 9.88
N LYS A 188 14.19 -5.67 9.51
CA LYS A 188 14.25 -7.00 10.14
C LYS A 188 14.45 -6.90 11.65
N LYS A 189 15.39 -6.04 12.08
CA LYS A 189 15.69 -5.80 13.51
C LYS A 189 14.48 -5.24 14.25
N LYS A 190 13.77 -4.28 13.66
CA LYS A 190 12.56 -3.70 14.27
C LYS A 190 11.43 -4.70 14.33
N PHE A 191 11.21 -5.49 13.28
CA PHE A 191 10.21 -6.56 13.27
C PHE A 191 10.48 -7.55 14.41
N LYS A 192 11.71 -8.05 14.51
CA LYS A 192 12.11 -8.96 15.61
C LYS A 192 11.97 -8.36 17.00
N LYS A 193 12.15 -7.03 17.13
CA LYS A 193 12.00 -6.34 18.42
C LYS A 193 10.52 -6.27 18.83
N PHE A 194 9.61 -5.95 17.92
CA PHE A 194 8.20 -5.71 18.23
C PHE A 194 7.33 -6.97 18.10
N ASP A 195 7.79 -7.97 17.35
CA ASP A 195 7.15 -9.27 17.19
C ASP A 195 8.21 -10.40 17.25
N PRO A 196 8.75 -10.68 18.45
CA PRO A 196 9.83 -11.66 18.61
C PRO A 196 9.43 -13.10 18.27
N LEU A 197 8.14 -13.42 18.31
CA LEU A 197 7.60 -14.74 17.95
C LEU A 197 7.20 -14.86 16.48
N GLU A 198 7.29 -13.75 15.71
CA GLU A 198 6.93 -13.70 14.29
C GLU A 198 5.47 -14.12 14.00
N GLU A 199 4.56 -13.76 14.91
CA GLU A 199 3.14 -14.11 14.82
C GLU A 199 2.35 -13.13 13.95
N LYS A 200 2.81 -11.86 13.87
CA LYS A 200 2.11 -10.76 13.18
C LYS A 200 2.92 -10.12 12.06
N PHE A 201 4.25 -10.06 12.21
CA PHE A 201 5.12 -9.36 11.26
C PHE A 201 5.89 -10.34 10.40
N SER A 202 5.68 -10.24 9.09
CA SER A 202 6.34 -11.04 8.09
C SER A 202 7.26 -10.17 7.23
N TYR A 203 8.54 -10.51 7.17
CA TYR A 203 9.51 -9.86 6.29
C TYR A 203 9.90 -10.83 5.16
N ILE A 204 9.63 -10.42 3.94
CA ILE A 204 9.87 -11.25 2.75
C ILE A 204 10.81 -10.49 1.81
N GLU A 205 11.98 -11.05 1.59
CA GLU A 205 12.98 -10.54 0.65
C GLU A 205 13.05 -11.47 -0.56
N ILE A 206 12.74 -10.94 -1.73
CA ILE A 206 12.75 -11.69 -2.98
C ILE A 206 14.10 -11.47 -3.65
N GLU A 207 14.85 -12.55 -3.82
CA GLU A 207 16.21 -12.50 -4.36
C GLU A 207 16.21 -11.99 -5.81
N GLY A 208 17.09 -11.04 -6.10
CA GLY A 208 17.28 -10.44 -7.42
C GLY A 208 16.18 -9.48 -7.88
N ALA A 209 15.05 -9.40 -7.18
CA ALA A 209 13.99 -8.47 -7.55
C ALA A 209 14.38 -7.02 -7.27
N ASP A 210 14.01 -6.10 -8.17
CA ASP A 210 14.25 -4.67 -8.06
C ASP A 210 12.99 -3.91 -7.61
N HIS A 211 13.11 -2.59 -7.40
CA HIS A 211 12.01 -1.72 -7.03
C HIS A 211 10.91 -1.68 -8.09
N GLY A 212 9.67 -2.00 -7.71
CA GLY A 212 8.53 -2.00 -8.65
C GLY A 212 8.29 -3.32 -9.37
N PHE A 213 8.88 -4.43 -8.91
CA PHE A 213 8.77 -5.76 -9.51
C PHE A 213 7.32 -6.27 -9.73
N MET A 214 6.33 -5.70 -9.06
CA MET A 214 4.91 -6.05 -9.23
C MET A 214 4.27 -5.42 -10.46
N CYS A 215 4.84 -4.33 -11.00
CA CYS A 215 4.19 -3.49 -12.00
C CYS A 215 4.60 -3.88 -13.42
N GLU A 216 3.68 -4.48 -14.17
CA GLU A 216 3.90 -4.94 -15.54
C GLU A 216 4.21 -3.80 -16.54
N GLU A 217 3.93 -2.54 -16.16
CA GLU A 217 4.18 -1.36 -17.00
C GLU A 217 5.57 -0.72 -16.75
N ARG A 218 6.39 -1.29 -15.83
CA ARG A 218 7.73 -0.79 -15.51
C ARG A 218 8.82 -1.71 -16.08
N GLU A 219 9.97 -1.14 -16.40
CA GLU A 219 11.16 -1.90 -16.84
C GLU A 219 11.66 -2.85 -15.74
N SER A 220 11.45 -2.49 -14.47
CA SER A 220 11.82 -3.32 -13.31
C SER A 220 10.83 -4.45 -13.00
N PHE A 221 9.81 -4.67 -13.86
CA PHE A 221 8.89 -5.78 -13.68
C PHE A 221 9.61 -7.13 -13.69
N ASP A 222 9.37 -7.92 -12.67
CA ASP A 222 9.85 -9.31 -12.59
C ASP A 222 8.66 -10.25 -12.44
N LYS A 223 8.42 -11.06 -13.45
CA LYS A 223 7.30 -12.00 -13.49
C LYS A 223 7.35 -13.01 -12.35
N ALA A 224 8.54 -13.54 -12.02
CA ALA A 224 8.68 -14.53 -10.96
C ALA A 224 8.44 -13.89 -9.59
N ALA A 225 9.03 -12.74 -9.33
CA ALA A 225 8.81 -11.97 -8.11
C ALA A 225 7.33 -11.53 -7.96
N SER A 226 6.70 -11.09 -9.06
CA SER A 226 5.29 -10.69 -9.04
C SER A 226 4.35 -11.85 -8.72
N VAL A 227 4.64 -13.06 -9.19
CA VAL A 227 3.89 -14.28 -8.83
C VAL A 227 4.02 -14.60 -7.35
N ILE A 228 5.21 -14.44 -6.76
CA ILE A 228 5.41 -14.63 -5.31
C ILE A 228 4.54 -13.62 -4.54
N GLY A 229 4.61 -12.33 -4.90
CA GLY A 229 3.82 -11.28 -4.27
C GLY A 229 2.31 -11.50 -4.39
N TRP A 230 1.85 -11.92 -5.58
CA TRP A 230 0.45 -12.24 -5.83
C TRP A 230 -0.03 -13.43 -5.00
N ASN A 231 0.74 -14.52 -4.98
CA ASN A 231 0.40 -15.73 -4.21
C ASN A 231 0.32 -15.44 -2.72
N LEU A 232 1.17 -14.55 -2.20
CA LEU A 232 1.10 -14.10 -0.81
C LEU A 232 -0.24 -13.40 -0.52
N LEU A 233 -0.68 -12.47 -1.38
CA LEU A 233 -1.98 -11.82 -1.24
C LEU A 233 -3.13 -12.82 -1.26
N MET A 234 -3.11 -13.76 -2.22
CA MET A 234 -4.16 -14.79 -2.34
C MET A 234 -4.21 -15.70 -1.11
N LYS A 235 -3.05 -16.15 -0.64
CA LYS A 235 -2.94 -16.99 0.57
C LYS A 235 -3.52 -16.28 1.80
N GLU A 236 -3.16 -15.01 2.01
CA GLU A 236 -3.48 -14.29 3.23
C GLU A 236 -4.89 -13.67 3.24
N LEU A 237 -5.48 -13.40 2.07
CA LEU A 237 -6.75 -12.68 1.97
C LEU A 237 -7.91 -13.51 1.41
N ILE A 238 -7.63 -14.60 0.68
CA ILE A 238 -8.64 -15.39 -0.03
C ILE A 238 -8.66 -16.85 0.42
N ASN A 239 -7.49 -17.51 0.46
CA ASN A 239 -7.36 -18.95 0.63
C ASN A 239 -7.10 -19.36 2.09
N ARG A 240 -7.78 -18.76 3.03
CA ARG A 240 -7.68 -19.12 4.46
C ARG A 240 -8.59 -20.27 4.84
#